data_c0dfa9c4ca8fba4fed797b209a55aef7
#
_entry.id   c0dfa9c4ca8fba4fed797b209a55aef7
#
_cell.length_a   1.000
_cell.length_b   1.000
_cell.length_c   1.000
_cell.angle_alpha   90.00
_cell.angle_beta   90.00
_cell.angle_gamma   90.00
#
_symmetry.space_group_name_H-M   'P 1'
#
loop_
_entity.id
_entity.type
_entity.pdbx_description
1 polymer ?
#
loop_
_entity_poly.entity_id
_entity_poly.type
_entity_poly.pdbx_seq_one_letter_code
_entity_poly.pdbx_strand_id
1 'polypeptide(L)'
;MEKRVLVIEDYSSIGNCSLTAGIPILSAFGTYPVGLPTALLSTQTAGIKGFTFVDLCDNMIPAYKHWKKLGIKFDCVYIENDKGRNRS
;
A
#
# COMPACT_ATOMS: atom_id res chain seq x y z
N MET A 1 1.02 9.03 -21.88
CA MET A 1 1.92 8.31 -20.96
C MET A 1 1.28 8.21 -19.60
N GLU A 2 1.29 7.00 -19.05
CA GLU A 2 0.69 6.78 -17.73
C GLU A 2 1.52 7.41 -16.63
N LYS A 3 0.84 7.99 -15.66
CA LYS A 3 1.52 8.47 -14.47
C LYS A 3 1.75 7.31 -13.51
N ARG A 4 2.94 7.28 -12.95
CA ARG A 4 3.30 6.26 -11.97
C ARG A 4 3.02 6.80 -10.58
N VAL A 5 2.20 6.09 -9.84
CA VAL A 5 1.74 6.51 -8.51
C VAL A 5 2.28 5.54 -7.47
N LEU A 6 2.99 6.08 -6.49
CA LEU A 6 3.43 5.27 -5.36
C LEU A 6 2.29 5.22 -4.35
N VAL A 7 1.83 4.01 -4.03
CA VAL A 7 0.69 3.81 -3.15
C VAL A 7 1.18 3.20 -1.85
N ILE A 8 1.10 3.95 -0.78
CA ILE A 8 1.59 3.52 0.53
C ILE A 8 0.41 3.20 1.41
N GLU A 9 0.16 1.92 1.59
CA GLU A 9 -0.97 1.42 2.38
C GLU A 9 -0.61 0.04 2.91
N ASP A 10 -1.43 -0.47 3.83
CA ASP A 10 -1.27 -1.86 4.22
C ASP A 10 -1.85 -2.78 3.14
N TYR A 11 -1.59 -4.05 3.29
CA TYR A 11 -2.14 -5.09 2.41
C TYR A 11 -2.93 -6.05 3.27
N SER A 12 -4.24 -6.10 3.05
CA SER A 12 -5.12 -7.06 3.71
C SER A 12 -5.50 -8.13 2.70
N SER A 13 -5.13 -9.37 2.98
CA SER A 13 -5.34 -10.45 2.02
C SER A 13 -6.81 -10.70 1.73
N ILE A 14 -7.64 -10.59 2.76
CA ILE A 14 -9.09 -10.70 2.60
C ILE A 14 -9.72 -9.37 2.98
N GLY A 15 -10.48 -8.80 2.05
CA GLY A 15 -11.15 -7.54 2.28
C GLY A 15 -11.03 -6.64 1.06
N ASN A 16 -11.88 -5.63 0.98
CA ASN A 16 -11.90 -4.67 -0.12
C ASN A 16 -11.38 -3.32 0.32
N CYS A 17 -10.24 -3.32 0.97
CA CYS A 17 -9.64 -2.10 1.46
C CYS A 17 -8.14 -2.16 1.27
N SER A 18 -7.46 -1.05 1.60
CA SER A 18 -6.00 -0.97 1.54
C SER A 18 -5.49 -1.17 0.10
N LEU A 19 -4.33 -1.77 -0.06
CA LEU A 19 -3.75 -1.94 -1.40
C LEU A 19 -4.61 -2.80 -2.31
N THR A 20 -5.36 -3.75 -1.76
CA THR A 20 -6.21 -4.60 -2.59
C THR A 20 -7.33 -3.81 -3.25
N ALA A 21 -7.74 -2.69 -2.67
CA ALA A 21 -8.74 -1.82 -3.28
C ALA A 21 -8.09 -0.65 -4.01
N GLY A 22 -7.05 -0.07 -3.43
CA GLY A 22 -6.44 1.13 -3.98
C GLY A 22 -5.79 0.92 -5.33
N ILE A 23 -5.08 -0.19 -5.50
CA ILE A 23 -4.38 -0.43 -6.75
C ILE A 23 -5.34 -0.61 -7.92
N PRO A 24 -6.37 -1.45 -7.83
CA PRO A 24 -7.31 -1.54 -8.94
C PRO A 24 -8.03 -0.23 -9.25
N ILE A 25 -8.37 0.54 -8.23
CA ILE A 25 -9.06 1.80 -8.44
C ILE A 25 -8.17 2.78 -9.20
N LEU A 26 -6.92 2.93 -8.76
CA LEU A 26 -6.00 3.85 -9.42
C LEU A 26 -5.67 3.38 -10.83
N SER A 27 -5.56 2.08 -11.03
CA SER A 27 -5.31 1.52 -12.35
C SER A 27 -6.48 1.82 -13.29
N ALA A 28 -7.71 1.77 -12.78
CA ALA A 28 -8.90 2.06 -13.58
C ALA A 28 -8.93 3.52 -14.04
N PHE A 29 -8.25 4.41 -13.32
CA PHE A 29 -8.13 5.81 -13.74
C PHE A 29 -6.99 6.06 -14.71
N GLY A 30 -6.36 5.01 -15.20
CA GLY A 30 -5.31 5.16 -16.20
C GLY A 30 -3.92 5.46 -15.64
N THR A 31 -3.72 5.24 -14.35
CA THR A 31 -2.40 5.39 -13.76
C THR A 31 -1.71 4.04 -13.66
N TYR A 32 -0.43 4.08 -13.34
CA TYR A 32 0.35 2.88 -13.07
C TYR A 32 0.69 2.88 -11.58
N PRO A 33 -0.12 2.19 -10.76
CA PRO A 33 0.12 2.17 -9.33
C PRO A 33 1.21 1.17 -8.94
N VAL A 34 2.04 1.59 -8.00
CA VAL A 34 3.08 0.72 -7.44
C VAL A 34 2.87 0.69 -5.94
N GLY A 35 2.59 -0.48 -5.41
CA GLY A 35 2.29 -0.64 -3.99
C GLY A 35 3.52 -0.73 -3.14
N LEU A 36 3.51 0.00 -2.02
CA LEU A 36 4.54 -0.12 -1.00
C LEU A 36 3.82 -0.41 0.31
N PRO A 37 3.73 -1.68 0.69
CA PRO A 37 2.92 -2.04 1.86
C PRO A 37 3.60 -1.64 3.16
N THR A 38 2.79 -1.09 4.06
CA THR A 38 3.24 -0.75 5.41
C THR A 38 3.08 -1.91 6.37
N ALA A 39 2.18 -2.83 6.05
CA ALA A 39 1.90 -4.00 6.86
C ALA A 39 1.22 -5.05 6.01
N LEU A 40 1.35 -6.29 6.42
CA LEU A 40 0.64 -7.40 5.80
C LEU A 40 -0.30 -7.98 6.83
N LEU A 41 -1.58 -8.04 6.50
CA LEU A 41 -2.61 -8.57 7.37
C LEU A 41 -3.34 -9.70 6.68
N SER A 42 -3.78 -10.69 7.45
CA SER A 42 -4.54 -11.79 6.88
C SER A 42 -5.92 -11.33 6.40
N THR A 43 -6.51 -10.36 7.09
CA THR A 43 -7.82 -9.82 6.75
C THR A 43 -7.86 -8.35 7.10
N GLN A 44 -8.92 -7.67 6.66
CA GLN A 44 -9.21 -6.35 7.18
C GLN A 44 -9.49 -6.45 8.68
N THR A 45 -9.29 -5.35 9.40
CA THR A 45 -9.37 -5.38 10.86
C THR A 45 -10.77 -5.08 11.38
N ALA A 46 -11.58 -4.36 10.62
CA ALA A 46 -12.88 -3.92 11.09
C ALA A 46 -13.80 -5.11 11.33
N GLY A 47 -14.19 -5.32 12.58
CA GLY A 47 -15.11 -6.38 12.93
C GLY A 47 -14.54 -7.79 12.91
N ILE A 48 -13.25 -7.92 12.70
CA ILE A 48 -12.61 -9.25 12.62
C ILE A 48 -11.51 -9.32 13.67
N LYS A 49 -11.52 -10.39 14.42
CA LYS A 49 -10.52 -10.61 15.46
C LYS A 49 -9.57 -11.72 15.06
N GLY A 50 -8.40 -11.71 15.67
CA GLY A 50 -7.45 -12.79 15.48
C GLY A 50 -6.71 -12.76 14.16
N PHE A 51 -6.76 -11.64 13.44
CA PHE A 51 -6.02 -11.52 12.19
C PHE A 51 -4.52 -11.53 12.48
N THR A 52 -3.74 -11.95 11.48
CA THR A 52 -2.30 -11.86 11.59
C THR A 52 -1.84 -10.48 11.13
N PHE A 53 -0.70 -10.06 11.65
CA PHE A 53 -0.18 -8.73 11.35
C PHE A 53 1.34 -8.80 11.25
N VAL A 54 1.87 -8.34 10.14
CA VAL A 54 3.32 -8.21 9.96
C VAL A 54 3.63 -6.77 9.60
N ASP A 55 4.47 -6.14 10.42
CA ASP A 55 4.89 -4.76 10.18
C ASP A 55 5.95 -4.77 9.08
N LEU A 56 5.75 -4.00 8.03
CA LEU A 56 6.67 -3.93 6.90
C LEU A 56 7.36 -2.57 6.80
N CYS A 57 7.26 -1.76 7.83
CA CYS A 57 7.85 -0.42 7.76
C CYS A 57 9.35 -0.45 7.54
N ASP A 58 10.04 -1.44 8.08
CA ASP A 58 11.50 -1.54 7.90
C ASP A 58 11.89 -1.81 6.46
N ASN A 59 10.97 -2.29 5.63
CA ASN A 59 11.24 -2.56 4.23
C ASN A 59 11.01 -1.33 3.34
N MET A 60 10.33 -0.31 3.84
CA MET A 60 9.89 0.77 2.99
C MET A 60 11.04 1.58 2.40
N ILE A 61 11.97 2.01 3.25
CA ILE A 61 13.10 2.80 2.78
C ILE A 61 14.03 1.99 1.87
N PRO A 62 14.41 0.74 2.24
CA PRO A 62 15.24 -0.06 1.34
C PRO A 62 14.56 -0.30 -0.02
N ALA A 63 13.26 -0.55 -0.05
CA ALA A 63 12.56 -0.77 -1.30
C ALA A 63 12.59 0.48 -2.17
N TYR A 64 12.30 1.63 -1.57
CA TYR A 64 12.30 2.88 -2.31
C TYR A 64 13.70 3.18 -2.86
N LYS A 65 14.73 2.97 -2.06
CA LYS A 65 16.11 3.19 -2.51
C LYS A 65 16.47 2.28 -3.67
N HIS A 66 16.00 1.04 -3.63
CA HIS A 66 16.26 0.11 -4.72
C HIS A 66 15.61 0.60 -6.02
N TRP A 67 14.35 1.03 -5.93
CA TRP A 67 13.66 1.55 -7.10
C TRP A 67 14.38 2.78 -7.66
N LYS A 68 14.85 3.64 -6.77
CA LYS A 68 15.56 4.84 -7.21
C LYS A 68 16.85 4.48 -7.95
N LYS A 69 17.56 3.46 -7.47
CA LYS A 69 18.75 2.98 -8.16
C LYS A 69 18.44 2.47 -9.55
N LEU A 70 17.27 1.89 -9.74
CA LEU A 70 16.83 1.40 -11.03
C LEU A 70 16.35 2.52 -11.96
N GLY A 71 16.34 3.74 -11.48
CA GLY A 71 15.89 4.87 -12.29
C GLY A 71 14.38 5.04 -12.30
N ILE A 72 13.67 4.35 -11.42
CA ILE A 72 12.22 4.43 -11.37
C ILE A 72 11.82 5.71 -10.64
N LYS A 73 10.94 6.48 -11.28
CA LYS A 73 10.45 7.73 -10.73
C LYS A 73 8.96 7.68 -10.59
N PHE A 74 8.46 8.40 -9.60
CA PHE A 74 7.02 8.47 -9.34
C PHE A 74 6.53 9.89 -9.59
N ASP A 75 5.36 9.98 -10.22
CA ASP A 75 4.73 11.27 -10.48
C ASP A 75 3.99 11.81 -9.28
N CYS A 76 3.49 10.91 -8.46
CA CYS A 76 2.84 11.30 -7.22
C CYS A 76 2.84 10.16 -6.22
N VAL A 77 2.50 10.50 -4.99
CA VAL A 77 2.46 9.54 -3.87
C VAL A 77 1.08 9.61 -3.26
N TYR A 78 0.46 8.46 -3.11
CA TYR A 78 -0.83 8.33 -2.45
C TYR A 78 -0.64 7.59 -1.15
N ILE A 79 -1.00 8.21 -0.05
CA ILE A 79 -0.87 7.61 1.28
C ILE A 79 -2.25 7.52 1.89
N GLU A 80 -2.67 6.31 2.20
CA GLU A 80 -3.93 6.11 2.89
C GLU A 80 -3.73 6.32 4.38
N ASN A 81 -4.43 7.27 4.94
CA ASN A 81 -4.38 7.51 6.38
C ASN A 81 -5.52 6.74 7.02
N ASP A 82 -5.20 5.62 7.60
CA ASP A 82 -6.19 4.73 8.16
C ASP A 82 -6.57 5.18 9.57
N LYS A 83 -7.52 6.09 9.64
CA LYS A 83 -7.94 6.63 10.92
C LYS A 83 -8.77 5.65 11.74
N GLY A 84 -9.40 4.71 11.09
CA GLY A 84 -10.20 3.73 11.79
C GLY A 84 -9.37 2.69 12.49
N ARG A 85 -8.10 2.65 12.22
CA ARG A 85 -7.21 1.68 12.79
C ARG A 85 -6.42 2.29 13.92
N ASN A 86 -6.51 1.68 15.06
CA ASN A 86 -5.73 2.15 16.20
C ASN A 86 -4.31 1.65 16.05
N ARG A 87 -3.42 2.55 15.75
CA ARG A 87 -2.05 2.20 15.45
C ARG A 87 -1.11 2.48 16.60
N SER A 88 -1.63 2.85 17.70
CA SER A 88 -0.82 3.22 18.85
C SER A 88 0.13 2.10 19.28
#